data_c946cea6ba475f95a3e6cbefc39f69b0
#
_entry.id   c946cea6ba475f95a3e6cbefc39f69b0
#
_cell.length_a   1.000
_cell.length_b   1.000
_cell.length_c   1.000
_cell.angle_alpha   90.00
_cell.angle_beta   90.00
_cell.angle_gamma   90.00
#
_symmetry.space_group_name_H-M   'P 1'
#
loop_
_entity.id
_entity.type
_entity.pdbx_description
1 polymer ?
#
loop_
_entity_poly.entity_id
_entity_poly.type
_entity_poly.pdbx_seq_one_letter_code
_entity_poly.pdbx_strand_id
1 'polypeptide(L)'
;VSAKKNRASSAKQAARQRTAEIRAQQEAAERKRRLLLAAVTSVVVLAIIGAIVAVAVLDKDKPSPAAAGAVALDAAALSSINDVPASAFAAAGVSDQITNGPKRVKDAPAATRDGKPQVLYVGAEYCPYCAGLRWSTAVALGRFGQWTSLTESKSIQEAGLDPLSTVSFSQQNHGAAYASETLTFNGYETTTSEQRNGQFVKLDRLEGQDDATFKKYDFPPYVEGQGGSIPFLSIGGKTFQSGGIFDVRVLEGKSTQQIATALKDPQDETTKQILSGANVITAAICEQTGNKPADVCSSAPVKAGAAKIKDHQ
;
A
#
# COMPACT_ATOMS: atom_id res chain seq x y z
N VAL A 1 -18.34 -28.79 68.42
CA VAL A 1 -18.45 -28.92 66.96
C VAL A 1 -18.48 -27.51 66.29
N SER A 2 -19.02 -26.47 66.93
CA SER A 2 -19.25 -25.13 66.39
C SER A 2 -17.94 -24.31 66.17
N ALA A 3 -16.95 -24.38 67.05
CA ALA A 3 -15.71 -23.61 67.00
C ALA A 3 -14.75 -24.01 65.84
N LYS A 4 -14.80 -25.30 65.43
CA LYS A 4 -13.98 -25.82 64.36
C LYS A 4 -14.49 -25.38 62.95
N LYS A 5 -15.83 -25.19 62.84
CA LYS A 5 -16.51 -24.75 61.63
C LYS A 5 -16.27 -23.26 61.37
N ASN A 6 -16.21 -22.42 62.43
CA ASN A 6 -15.93 -21.00 62.33
C ASN A 6 -14.45 -20.69 61.99
N ARG A 7 -13.48 -21.50 62.46
CA ARG A 7 -12.07 -21.37 62.07
C ARG A 7 -11.83 -21.72 60.62
N ALA A 8 -12.52 -22.74 60.09
CA ALA A 8 -12.39 -23.13 58.68
C ALA A 8 -13.00 -22.08 57.72
N SER A 9 -14.10 -21.42 58.13
CA SER A 9 -14.72 -20.35 57.33
C SER A 9 -13.87 -19.08 57.29
N SER A 10 -13.26 -18.68 58.40
CA SER A 10 -12.37 -17.51 58.46
C SER A 10 -11.06 -17.73 57.71
N ALA A 11 -10.48 -18.95 57.74
CA ALA A 11 -9.30 -19.28 56.94
C ALA A 11 -9.60 -19.24 55.43
N LYS A 12 -10.78 -19.70 55.00
CA LYS A 12 -11.23 -19.67 53.61
C LYS A 12 -11.51 -18.24 53.12
N GLN A 13 -12.03 -17.37 53.99
CA GLN A 13 -12.20 -15.94 53.69
C GLN A 13 -10.85 -15.22 53.59
N ALA A 14 -9.91 -15.47 54.49
CA ALA A 14 -8.58 -14.89 54.44
C ALA A 14 -7.79 -15.34 53.17
N ALA A 15 -7.94 -16.60 52.76
CA ALA A 15 -7.34 -17.10 51.52
C ALA A 15 -7.94 -16.42 50.27
N ARG A 16 -9.26 -16.21 50.22
CA ARG A 16 -9.92 -15.50 49.13
C ARG A 16 -9.49 -14.02 49.05
N GLN A 17 -9.36 -13.34 50.21
CA GLN A 17 -8.88 -11.96 50.27
C GLN A 17 -7.44 -11.85 49.75
N ARG A 18 -6.53 -12.72 50.19
CA ARG A 18 -5.14 -12.75 49.66
C ARG A 18 -5.09 -13.00 48.17
N THR A 19 -5.91 -13.90 47.64
CA THR A 19 -5.97 -14.17 46.20
C THR A 19 -6.50 -12.97 45.42
N ALA A 20 -7.48 -12.25 45.95
CA ALA A 20 -8.02 -11.02 45.37
C ALA A 20 -6.98 -9.88 45.38
N GLU A 21 -6.25 -9.72 46.47
CA GLU A 21 -5.15 -8.73 46.56
C GLU A 21 -4.02 -9.00 45.58
N ILE A 22 -3.61 -10.27 45.44
CA ILE A 22 -2.57 -10.66 44.48
C ILE A 22 -3.03 -10.36 43.04
N ARG A 23 -4.28 -10.69 42.69
CA ARG A 23 -4.84 -10.39 41.38
C ARG A 23 -4.91 -8.88 41.10
N ALA A 24 -5.36 -8.09 42.09
CA ALA A 24 -5.39 -6.64 41.97
C ALA A 24 -3.99 -6.03 41.76
N GLN A 25 -2.98 -6.57 42.49
CA GLN A 25 -1.59 -6.14 42.29
C GLN A 25 -1.05 -6.52 40.93
N GLN A 26 -1.37 -7.72 40.41
CA GLN A 26 -0.97 -8.16 39.05
C GLN A 26 -1.63 -7.30 37.96
N GLU A 27 -2.93 -7.02 38.10
CA GLU A 27 -3.64 -6.15 37.15
C GLU A 27 -3.09 -4.72 37.15
N ALA A 28 -2.77 -4.17 38.36
CA ALA A 28 -2.15 -2.87 38.48
C ALA A 28 -0.74 -2.82 37.86
N ALA A 29 0.05 -3.89 38.05
CA ALA A 29 1.38 -4.01 37.45
C ALA A 29 1.32 -4.14 35.90
N GLU A 30 0.36 -4.92 35.39
CA GLU A 30 0.14 -5.04 33.94
C GLU A 30 -0.33 -3.71 33.33
N ARG A 31 -1.25 -2.98 33.99
CA ARG A 31 -1.66 -1.64 33.54
C ARG A 31 -0.48 -0.67 33.49
N LYS A 32 0.35 -0.65 34.54
CA LYS A 32 1.56 0.19 34.58
C LYS A 32 2.54 -0.20 33.45
N ARG A 33 2.76 -1.51 33.22
CA ARG A 33 3.62 -2.00 32.13
C ARG A 33 3.09 -1.62 30.75
N ARG A 34 1.78 -1.75 30.50
CA ARG A 34 1.14 -1.32 29.25
C ARG A 34 1.25 0.19 29.03
N LEU A 35 1.04 0.99 30.08
CA LEU A 35 1.19 2.44 29.99
C LEU A 35 2.64 2.86 29.77
N LEU A 36 3.61 2.19 30.39
CA LEU A 36 5.04 2.43 30.17
C LEU A 36 5.46 2.04 28.74
N LEU A 37 4.99 0.90 28.25
CA LEU A 37 5.27 0.48 26.87
C LEU A 37 4.64 1.46 25.86
N ALA A 38 3.41 1.90 26.07
CA ALA A 38 2.75 2.91 25.25
C ALA A 38 3.48 4.26 25.28
N ALA A 39 3.97 4.69 26.46
CA ALA A 39 4.73 5.92 26.60
C ALA A 39 6.10 5.85 25.90
N VAL A 40 6.81 4.71 26.05
CA VAL A 40 8.10 4.50 25.40
C VAL A 40 7.95 4.46 23.87
N THR A 41 6.94 3.74 23.35
CA THR A 41 6.65 3.74 21.91
C THR A 41 6.29 5.12 21.39
N SER A 42 5.50 5.90 22.13
CA SER A 42 5.14 7.28 21.75
C SER A 42 6.36 8.20 21.72
N VAL A 43 7.27 8.09 22.68
CA VAL A 43 8.51 8.90 22.72
C VAL A 43 9.45 8.53 21.56
N VAL A 44 9.58 7.24 21.26
CA VAL A 44 10.41 6.77 20.13
C VAL A 44 9.83 7.27 18.80
N VAL A 45 8.52 7.18 18.62
CA VAL A 45 7.84 7.67 17.41
C VAL A 45 7.98 9.19 17.27
N LEU A 46 7.80 9.96 18.36
CA LEU A 46 8.00 11.40 18.33
C LEU A 46 9.47 11.80 18.07
N ALA A 47 10.43 11.03 18.58
CA ALA A 47 11.85 11.24 18.29
C ALA A 47 12.17 10.96 16.81
N ILE A 48 11.58 9.92 16.24
CA ILE A 48 11.74 9.60 14.79
C ILE A 48 11.08 10.69 13.95
N ILE A 49 9.86 11.12 14.28
CA ILE A 49 9.18 12.22 13.57
C ILE A 49 9.96 13.52 13.71
N GLY A 50 10.46 13.83 14.91
CA GLY A 50 11.30 15.00 15.14
C GLY A 50 12.62 14.98 14.36
N ALA A 51 13.26 13.83 14.23
CA ALA A 51 14.45 13.64 13.42
C ALA A 51 14.15 13.79 11.91
N ILE A 52 13.02 13.24 11.44
CA ILE A 52 12.57 13.39 10.03
C ILE A 52 12.26 14.85 9.71
N VAL A 53 11.58 15.56 10.61
CA VAL A 53 11.26 16.99 10.42
C VAL A 53 12.54 17.85 10.48
N ALA A 54 13.47 17.56 11.39
CA ALA A 54 14.73 18.31 11.49
C ALA A 54 15.60 18.12 10.23
N VAL A 55 15.68 16.89 9.69
CA VAL A 55 16.41 16.61 8.45
C VAL A 55 15.71 17.28 7.25
N ALA A 56 14.37 17.27 7.18
CA ALA A 56 13.62 17.93 6.10
C ALA A 56 13.76 19.46 6.09
N VAL A 57 14.02 20.08 7.24
CA VAL A 57 14.21 21.53 7.35
C VAL A 57 15.65 21.95 7.05
N LEU A 58 16.64 21.08 7.32
CA LEU A 58 18.06 21.39 7.13
C LEU A 58 18.59 21.06 5.73
N ASP A 59 17.85 20.26 4.93
CA ASP A 59 18.32 19.75 3.63
C ASP A 59 17.57 20.39 2.43
N LYS A 60 17.14 21.63 2.58
CA LYS A 60 16.31 22.32 1.58
C LYS A 60 16.96 22.58 0.21
N ASP A 61 18.28 22.41 0.07
CA ASP A 61 19.01 22.93 -1.11
C ASP A 61 20.01 21.95 -1.77
N LYS A 62 19.92 20.64 -1.53
CA LYS A 62 20.75 19.70 -2.29
C LYS A 62 19.88 18.75 -3.09
N PRO A 63 19.96 18.77 -4.45
CA PRO A 63 19.42 17.65 -5.23
C PRO A 63 20.12 16.38 -4.77
N SER A 64 19.33 15.38 -4.36
CA SER A 64 19.86 14.04 -4.09
C SER A 64 20.57 13.58 -5.35
N PRO A 65 21.81 13.07 -5.30
CA PRO A 65 22.41 12.49 -6.49
C PRO A 65 21.43 11.42 -6.99
N ALA A 66 21.04 11.52 -8.26
CA ALA A 66 20.20 10.52 -8.92
C ALA A 66 20.71 9.14 -8.52
N ALA A 67 19.83 8.27 -8.03
CA ALA A 67 20.23 6.94 -7.60
C ALA A 67 20.85 6.25 -8.82
N ALA A 68 22.17 6.15 -8.82
CA ALA A 68 22.89 5.52 -9.89
C ALA A 68 22.48 4.04 -9.93
N GLY A 69 21.84 3.61 -11.02
CA GLY A 69 21.59 2.20 -11.26
C GLY A 69 20.14 1.76 -11.52
N ALA A 70 19.22 2.66 -11.84
CA ALA A 70 17.90 2.23 -12.33
C ALA A 70 18.06 1.41 -13.61
N VAL A 71 17.64 0.15 -13.60
CA VAL A 71 17.65 -0.74 -14.76
C VAL A 71 16.33 -0.58 -15.51
N ALA A 72 16.39 -0.14 -16.76
CA ALA A 72 15.19 -0.04 -17.57
C ALA A 72 14.57 -1.43 -17.80
N LEU A 73 13.26 -1.51 -17.71
CA LEU A 73 12.53 -2.71 -18.07
C LEU A 73 12.70 -2.96 -19.58
N ASP A 74 12.97 -4.20 -19.97
CA ASP A 74 13.12 -4.51 -21.38
C ASP A 74 11.80 -4.32 -22.15
N ALA A 75 11.90 -4.17 -23.46
CA ALA A 75 10.75 -3.91 -24.33
C ALA A 75 9.71 -5.04 -24.30
N ALA A 76 10.11 -6.29 -24.10
CA ALA A 76 9.21 -7.42 -24.07
C ALA A 76 8.39 -7.45 -22.77
N ALA A 77 9.03 -7.16 -21.63
CA ALA A 77 8.36 -7.03 -20.35
C ALA A 77 7.42 -5.82 -20.33
N LEU A 78 7.86 -4.69 -20.87
CA LEU A 78 7.03 -3.48 -20.98
C LEU A 78 5.78 -3.72 -21.85
N SER A 79 5.95 -4.36 -23.01
CA SER A 79 4.83 -4.79 -23.85
C SER A 79 3.92 -5.79 -23.14
N SER A 80 4.45 -6.70 -22.34
CA SER A 80 3.64 -7.65 -21.58
C SER A 80 2.76 -6.98 -20.53
N ILE A 81 3.19 -5.87 -19.94
CA ILE A 81 2.39 -5.07 -19.01
C ILE A 81 1.30 -4.28 -19.75
N ASN A 82 1.64 -3.70 -20.91
CA ASN A 82 0.71 -2.90 -21.70
C ASN A 82 -0.36 -3.75 -22.42
N ASP A 83 0.00 -4.96 -22.85
CA ASP A 83 -0.79 -5.77 -23.78
C ASP A 83 -1.34 -7.05 -23.13
N VAL A 84 -1.71 -6.97 -21.84
CA VAL A 84 -2.39 -8.10 -21.17
C VAL A 84 -3.73 -8.37 -21.89
N PRO A 85 -3.97 -9.60 -22.37
CA PRO A 85 -5.21 -9.91 -23.09
C PRO A 85 -6.47 -9.75 -22.24
N ALA A 86 -7.55 -9.27 -22.82
CA ALA A 86 -8.84 -9.19 -22.16
C ALA A 86 -9.32 -10.54 -21.60
N SER A 87 -8.98 -11.65 -22.28
CA SER A 87 -9.26 -13.02 -21.84
C SER A 87 -8.52 -13.38 -20.54
N ALA A 88 -7.30 -12.90 -20.32
CA ALA A 88 -6.57 -13.13 -19.08
C ALA A 88 -7.22 -12.43 -17.91
N PHE A 89 -7.67 -11.16 -18.07
CA PHE A 89 -8.46 -10.45 -17.05
C PHE A 89 -9.78 -11.16 -16.74
N ALA A 90 -10.46 -11.66 -17.78
CA ALA A 90 -11.71 -12.38 -17.61
C ALA A 90 -11.50 -13.70 -16.85
N ALA A 91 -10.46 -14.45 -17.17
CA ALA A 91 -10.14 -15.71 -16.52
C ALA A 91 -9.67 -15.53 -15.06
N ALA A 92 -8.90 -14.48 -14.78
CA ALA A 92 -8.48 -14.14 -13.41
C ALA A 92 -9.67 -13.69 -12.56
N GLY A 93 -10.63 -12.98 -13.14
CA GLY A 93 -11.80 -12.46 -12.41
C GLY A 93 -11.40 -11.54 -11.24
N VAL A 94 -12.11 -11.70 -10.10
CA VAL A 94 -11.78 -11.04 -8.83
C VAL A 94 -11.74 -12.09 -7.73
N SER A 95 -10.55 -12.31 -7.19
CA SER A 95 -10.30 -13.29 -6.13
C SER A 95 -10.92 -12.85 -4.79
N ASP A 96 -11.36 -13.81 -4.00
CA ASP A 96 -11.76 -13.57 -2.60
C ASP A 96 -10.59 -13.16 -1.71
N GLN A 97 -9.36 -13.41 -2.15
CA GLN A 97 -8.13 -12.97 -1.49
C GLN A 97 -7.88 -11.45 -1.60
N ILE A 98 -8.65 -10.75 -2.44
CA ILE A 98 -8.69 -9.28 -2.42
C ILE A 98 -9.54 -8.84 -1.22
N THR A 99 -8.91 -8.70 -0.07
CA THR A 99 -9.58 -8.36 1.20
C THR A 99 -9.48 -6.89 1.55
N ASN A 100 -8.46 -6.20 1.01
CA ASN A 100 -8.24 -4.77 1.20
C ASN A 100 -8.43 -4.04 -0.14
N GLY A 101 -9.68 -3.82 -0.53
CA GLY A 101 -10.01 -3.03 -1.72
C GLY A 101 -10.05 -1.52 -1.45
N PRO A 102 -10.06 -0.71 -2.52
CA PRO A 102 -10.15 0.75 -2.41
C PRO A 102 -11.45 1.19 -1.71
N LYS A 103 -11.39 2.36 -1.07
CA LYS A 103 -12.55 2.99 -0.41
C LYS A 103 -12.92 4.28 -1.13
N ARG A 104 -14.21 4.47 -1.39
CA ARG A 104 -14.78 5.70 -1.93
C ARG A 104 -15.02 6.71 -0.81
N VAL A 105 -14.61 7.97 -1.01
CA VAL A 105 -14.92 9.08 -0.12
C VAL A 105 -15.86 10.02 -0.85
N LYS A 106 -17.14 9.98 -0.48
CA LYS A 106 -18.25 10.63 -1.19
C LYS A 106 -18.03 12.12 -1.44
N ASP A 107 -17.57 12.85 -0.42
CA ASP A 107 -17.43 14.30 -0.47
C ASP A 107 -15.99 14.77 -0.78
N ALA A 108 -15.11 13.84 -1.16
CA ALA A 108 -13.76 14.21 -1.59
C ALA A 108 -13.83 15.03 -2.90
N PRO A 109 -13.02 16.09 -3.06
CA PRO A 109 -12.95 16.83 -4.32
C PRO A 109 -12.35 15.95 -5.41
N ALA A 110 -12.78 16.15 -6.65
CA ALA A 110 -12.16 15.49 -7.79
C ALA A 110 -10.72 16.01 -7.96
N ALA A 111 -9.78 15.08 -8.15
CA ALA A 111 -8.39 15.41 -8.51
C ALA A 111 -8.23 15.24 -10.03
N THR A 112 -7.90 16.35 -10.69
CA THR A 112 -7.67 16.37 -12.13
C THR A 112 -6.33 17.07 -12.43
N ARG A 113 -5.68 16.63 -13.51
CA ARG A 113 -4.51 17.26 -14.09
C ARG A 113 -4.69 17.30 -15.60
N ASP A 114 -4.43 18.45 -16.22
CA ASP A 114 -4.64 18.67 -17.65
C ASP A 114 -6.07 18.32 -18.12
N GLY A 115 -7.07 18.60 -17.27
CA GLY A 115 -8.49 18.30 -17.55
C GLY A 115 -8.87 16.82 -17.47
N LYS A 116 -7.97 15.94 -17.09
CA LYS A 116 -8.18 14.48 -16.97
C LYS A 116 -8.16 14.05 -15.51
N PRO A 117 -8.91 12.99 -15.13
CA PRO A 117 -8.78 12.40 -13.80
C PRO A 117 -7.34 11.99 -13.52
N GLN A 118 -6.86 12.30 -12.32
CA GLN A 118 -5.51 11.95 -11.89
C GLN A 118 -5.52 10.63 -11.12
N VAL A 119 -4.57 9.75 -11.45
CA VAL A 119 -4.18 8.62 -10.61
C VAL A 119 -2.86 8.99 -9.95
N LEU A 120 -2.85 9.04 -8.62
CA LEU A 120 -1.68 9.34 -7.81
C LEU A 120 -1.26 8.08 -7.05
N TYR A 121 0.00 7.69 -7.19
CA TYR A 121 0.62 6.63 -6.40
C TYR A 121 1.72 7.20 -5.51
N VAL A 122 1.74 6.79 -4.25
CA VAL A 122 2.82 7.09 -3.29
C VAL A 122 3.30 5.79 -2.66
N GLY A 123 4.58 5.54 -2.79
CA GLY A 123 5.22 4.36 -2.23
C GLY A 123 6.69 4.58 -1.92
N ALA A 124 7.38 3.47 -1.72
CA ALA A 124 8.83 3.41 -1.62
C ALA A 124 9.32 2.08 -2.21
N GLU A 125 10.47 2.09 -2.85
CA GLU A 125 10.97 0.89 -3.52
C GLU A 125 11.25 -0.25 -2.54
N TYR A 126 11.70 0.07 -1.31
CA TYR A 126 11.98 -0.93 -0.30
C TYR A 126 10.76 -1.73 0.16
N CYS A 127 9.55 -1.20 0.01
CA CYS A 127 8.34 -1.72 0.63
C CYS A 127 7.78 -2.95 -0.11
N PRO A 128 7.63 -4.13 0.53
CA PRO A 128 7.08 -5.33 -0.11
C PRO A 128 5.63 -5.18 -0.54
N TYR A 129 4.79 -4.54 0.27
CA TYR A 129 3.37 -4.30 -0.07
C TYR A 129 3.22 -3.35 -1.25
N CYS A 130 4.17 -2.40 -1.39
CA CYS A 130 4.27 -1.55 -2.57
C CYS A 130 4.54 -2.36 -3.83
N ALA A 131 5.38 -3.41 -3.75
CA ALA A 131 5.68 -4.27 -4.89
C ALA A 131 4.40 -4.90 -5.49
N GLY A 132 3.50 -5.41 -4.64
CA GLY A 132 2.23 -5.98 -5.08
C GLY A 132 1.29 -4.97 -5.71
N LEU A 133 1.10 -3.80 -5.05
CA LEU A 133 0.20 -2.77 -5.58
C LEU A 133 0.71 -2.17 -6.89
N ARG A 134 2.04 -2.02 -7.07
CA ARG A 134 2.63 -1.56 -8.34
C ARG A 134 2.27 -2.48 -9.50
N TRP A 135 2.37 -3.79 -9.34
CA TRP A 135 2.00 -4.74 -10.39
C TRP A 135 0.54 -4.57 -10.81
N SER A 136 -0.40 -4.59 -9.85
CA SER A 136 -1.82 -4.41 -10.18
C SER A 136 -2.11 -3.04 -10.78
N THR A 137 -1.45 -1.98 -10.31
CA THR A 137 -1.64 -0.62 -10.81
C THR A 137 -1.05 -0.47 -12.22
N ALA A 138 0.15 -1.01 -12.48
CA ALA A 138 0.79 -0.94 -13.80
C ALA A 138 -0.09 -1.60 -14.87
N VAL A 139 -0.59 -2.80 -14.57
CA VAL A 139 -1.45 -3.55 -15.48
C VAL A 139 -2.83 -2.88 -15.65
N ALA A 140 -3.41 -2.33 -14.57
CA ALA A 140 -4.67 -1.59 -14.67
C ALA A 140 -4.54 -0.35 -15.56
N LEU A 141 -3.46 0.42 -15.41
CA LEU A 141 -3.18 1.61 -16.20
C LEU A 141 -2.92 1.26 -17.68
N GLY A 142 -2.31 0.11 -18.00
CA GLY A 142 -2.14 -0.37 -19.36
C GLY A 142 -3.46 -0.51 -20.14
N ARG A 143 -4.60 -0.58 -19.46
CA ARG A 143 -5.94 -0.62 -20.09
C ARG A 143 -6.48 0.76 -20.51
N PHE A 144 -5.87 1.84 -20.02
CA PHE A 144 -6.29 3.23 -20.29
C PHE A 144 -5.25 4.05 -21.04
N GLY A 145 -4.09 3.49 -21.27
CA GLY A 145 -2.96 4.13 -21.92
C GLY A 145 -1.79 3.18 -22.03
N GLN A 146 -0.59 3.72 -22.14
CA GLN A 146 0.62 2.92 -22.30
C GLN A 146 1.76 3.44 -21.42
N TRP A 147 2.46 2.51 -20.80
CA TRP A 147 3.77 2.77 -20.22
C TRP A 147 4.78 2.87 -21.37
N THR A 148 5.44 3.99 -21.48
CA THR A 148 6.53 4.20 -22.46
C THR A 148 7.90 3.93 -21.83
N SER A 149 7.98 3.97 -20.49
CA SER A 149 9.17 3.61 -19.73
C SER A 149 8.79 3.16 -18.34
N LEU A 150 9.41 2.09 -17.86
CA LEU A 150 9.44 1.64 -16.47
C LEU A 150 10.84 1.12 -16.16
N THR A 151 11.23 1.14 -14.90
CA THR A 151 12.47 0.52 -14.43
C THR A 151 12.17 -0.65 -13.50
N GLU A 152 13.09 -1.58 -13.38
CA GLU A 152 13.02 -2.64 -12.40
C GLU A 152 13.25 -2.07 -10.99
N SER A 153 12.58 -2.65 -10.04
CA SER A 153 12.78 -2.39 -8.62
C SER A 153 12.67 -3.69 -7.83
N LYS A 154 13.18 -3.67 -6.60
CA LYS A 154 13.10 -4.81 -5.71
C LYS A 154 12.93 -4.33 -4.27
N SER A 155 11.99 -4.92 -3.54
CA SER A 155 11.83 -4.61 -2.11
C SER A 155 13.01 -5.16 -1.29
N ILE A 156 13.06 -4.77 -0.02
CA ILE A 156 13.95 -5.41 0.95
C ILE A 156 13.30 -6.64 1.56
N GLN A 157 14.10 -7.43 2.28
CA GLN A 157 13.57 -8.45 3.18
C GLN A 157 12.91 -7.79 4.38
N GLU A 158 11.61 -8.01 4.56
CA GLU A 158 10.83 -7.41 5.63
C GLU A 158 9.65 -8.31 6.02
N ALA A 159 9.29 -8.34 7.30
CA ALA A 159 8.12 -9.05 7.82
C ALA A 159 8.06 -10.55 7.44
N GLY A 160 9.21 -11.21 7.27
CA GLY A 160 9.31 -12.61 6.87
C GLY A 160 9.08 -12.85 5.38
N LEU A 161 9.12 -11.80 4.57
CA LEU A 161 9.08 -11.85 3.11
C LEU A 161 10.50 -11.71 2.55
N ASP A 162 10.82 -12.52 1.55
CA ASP A 162 12.04 -12.31 0.75
C ASP A 162 11.89 -11.08 -0.14
N PRO A 163 13.02 -10.47 -0.60
CA PRO A 163 12.95 -9.32 -1.50
C PRO A 163 12.14 -9.61 -2.75
N LEU A 164 11.08 -8.83 -2.98
CA LEU A 164 10.12 -8.99 -4.06
C LEU A 164 10.47 -8.14 -5.29
N SER A 165 10.54 -8.77 -6.46
CA SER A 165 10.79 -8.08 -7.72
C SER A 165 9.53 -7.36 -8.23
N THR A 166 9.71 -6.14 -8.72
CA THR A 166 8.61 -5.28 -9.17
C THR A 166 9.12 -4.21 -10.13
N VAL A 167 8.25 -3.31 -10.55
CA VAL A 167 8.59 -2.10 -11.30
C VAL A 167 8.69 -0.90 -10.36
N SER A 168 9.35 0.18 -10.79
CA SER A 168 9.37 1.47 -10.10
C SER A 168 8.45 2.46 -10.78
N PHE A 169 7.74 3.25 -9.97
CA PHE A 169 6.91 4.36 -10.44
C PHE A 169 7.56 5.73 -10.25
N SER A 170 8.85 5.78 -9.94
CA SER A 170 9.59 7.03 -9.83
C SER A 170 9.67 7.74 -11.17
N GLN A 171 8.88 8.80 -11.33
CA GLN A 171 8.91 9.65 -12.52
C GLN A 171 10.03 10.69 -12.47
N GLN A 172 10.37 11.18 -11.27
CA GLN A 172 11.36 12.25 -11.09
C GLN A 172 12.79 11.76 -11.29
N ASN A 173 13.11 10.54 -10.84
CA ASN A 173 14.49 10.07 -10.78
C ASN A 173 14.77 8.80 -11.58
N HIS A 174 13.80 7.90 -11.74
CA HIS A 174 13.97 6.65 -12.50
C HIS A 174 13.26 6.67 -13.85
N GLY A 175 12.60 7.77 -14.21
CA GLY A 175 12.08 7.99 -15.55
C GLY A 175 10.88 7.12 -15.93
N ALA A 176 10.06 6.70 -14.93
CA ALA A 176 8.78 6.08 -15.24
C ALA A 176 7.93 7.05 -16.07
N ALA A 177 7.40 6.58 -17.20
CA ALA A 177 6.64 7.43 -18.10
C ALA A 177 5.38 6.70 -18.59
N TYR A 178 4.25 7.39 -18.49
CA TYR A 178 2.94 6.89 -18.87
C TYR A 178 2.20 7.90 -19.74
N ALA A 179 1.55 7.45 -20.80
CA ALA A 179 0.77 8.26 -21.71
C ALA A 179 -0.67 7.75 -21.82
N SER A 180 -1.65 8.66 -21.71
CA SER A 180 -3.07 8.31 -21.86
C SER A 180 -3.90 9.51 -22.32
N GLU A 181 -4.93 9.23 -23.13
CA GLU A 181 -5.93 10.22 -23.53
C GLU A 181 -6.99 10.45 -22.46
N THR A 182 -7.18 9.51 -21.53
CA THR A 182 -8.32 9.49 -20.60
C THR A 182 -7.98 9.87 -19.16
N LEU A 183 -6.72 9.72 -18.75
CA LEU A 183 -6.28 10.04 -17.38
C LEU A 183 -4.82 10.51 -17.35
N THR A 184 -4.40 11.03 -16.20
CA THR A 184 -2.99 11.31 -15.90
C THR A 184 -2.52 10.41 -14.78
N PHE A 185 -1.22 10.07 -14.79
CA PHE A 185 -0.59 9.30 -13.71
C PHE A 185 0.57 10.08 -13.10
N ASN A 186 0.59 10.13 -11.77
CA ASN A 186 1.69 10.66 -10.98
C ASN A 186 2.17 9.59 -10.01
N GLY A 187 3.40 9.13 -10.18
CA GLY A 187 4.03 8.13 -9.33
C GLY A 187 5.19 8.71 -8.54
N TYR A 188 5.23 8.39 -7.25
CA TYR A 188 6.28 8.78 -6.34
C TYR A 188 6.79 7.56 -5.57
N GLU A 189 8.10 7.31 -5.66
CA GLU A 189 8.84 6.40 -4.79
C GLU A 189 9.67 7.28 -3.85
N THR A 190 9.24 7.42 -2.61
CA THR A 190 9.84 8.36 -1.65
C THR A 190 11.27 8.01 -1.28
N THR A 191 11.63 6.71 -1.35
CA THR A 191 12.98 6.20 -1.09
C THR A 191 13.28 4.99 -1.98
N THR A 192 14.57 4.72 -2.16
CA THR A 192 15.06 3.49 -2.79
C THR A 192 15.06 2.33 -1.79
N SER A 193 15.49 1.14 -2.25
CA SER A 193 15.78 -0.03 -1.39
C SER A 193 17.19 0.01 -0.79
N GLU A 194 18.04 0.95 -1.22
CA GLU A 194 19.39 1.13 -0.69
C GLU A 194 19.35 1.85 0.66
N GLN A 195 20.18 1.38 1.59
CA GLN A 195 20.40 2.06 2.87
C GLN A 195 21.79 2.67 2.93
N ARG A 196 21.87 3.91 3.42
CA ARG A 196 23.12 4.59 3.77
C ARG A 196 23.03 5.10 5.20
N ASN A 197 24.00 4.75 6.03
CA ASN A 197 24.02 5.09 7.45
C ASN A 197 22.72 4.68 8.20
N GLY A 198 22.14 3.53 7.84
CA GLY A 198 20.93 3.00 8.46
C GLY A 198 19.62 3.68 8.03
N GLN A 199 19.66 4.55 7.03
CA GLN A 199 18.49 5.21 6.47
C GLN A 199 18.34 4.88 4.98
N PHE A 200 17.11 4.72 4.52
CA PHE A 200 16.85 4.56 3.09
C PHE A 200 17.19 5.83 2.32
N VAL A 201 17.84 5.66 1.17
CA VAL A 201 18.20 6.77 0.29
C VAL A 201 16.91 7.39 -0.28
N LYS A 202 16.73 8.69 -0.08
CA LYS A 202 15.60 9.45 -0.64
C LYS A 202 15.63 9.39 -2.15
N LEU A 203 14.46 9.31 -2.78
CA LEU A 203 14.30 9.23 -4.22
C LEU A 203 13.42 10.38 -4.72
N ASP A 204 12.09 10.21 -4.72
CA ASP A 204 11.18 11.25 -5.18
C ASP A 204 10.69 12.14 -4.04
N ARG A 205 10.41 13.40 -4.37
CA ARG A 205 9.83 14.34 -3.43
C ARG A 205 8.36 14.58 -3.77
N LEU A 206 7.51 14.21 -2.81
CA LEU A 206 6.08 14.47 -2.88
C LEU A 206 5.79 15.92 -2.50
N GLU A 207 5.09 16.66 -3.36
CA GLU A 207 4.87 18.10 -3.20
C GLU A 207 3.45 18.55 -3.60
N GLY A 208 3.09 19.75 -3.16
CA GLY A 208 1.88 20.44 -3.60
C GLY A 208 0.59 19.68 -3.31
N GLN A 209 -0.28 19.59 -4.31
CA GLN A 209 -1.59 18.93 -4.19
C GLN A 209 -1.46 17.44 -3.95
N ASP A 210 -0.44 16.78 -4.50
CA ASP A 210 -0.22 15.35 -4.34
C ASP A 210 0.15 15.03 -2.88
N ASP A 211 1.04 15.83 -2.27
CA ASP A 211 1.39 15.73 -0.84
C ASP A 211 0.18 16.02 0.06
N ALA A 212 -0.61 17.05 -0.27
CA ALA A 212 -1.82 17.38 0.48
C ALA A 212 -2.86 16.25 0.40
N THR A 213 -3.01 15.61 -0.76
CA THR A 213 -3.90 14.45 -0.95
C THR A 213 -3.46 13.26 -0.11
N PHE A 214 -2.19 12.90 -0.16
CA PHE A 214 -1.62 11.82 0.66
C PHE A 214 -1.81 12.09 2.15
N LYS A 215 -1.40 13.26 2.65
CA LYS A 215 -1.53 13.66 4.05
C LYS A 215 -2.97 13.72 4.55
N LYS A 216 -3.93 13.97 3.67
CA LYS A 216 -5.34 14.00 4.04
C LYS A 216 -5.94 12.60 4.07
N TYR A 217 -5.78 11.82 3.01
CA TYR A 217 -6.57 10.60 2.80
C TYR A 217 -5.86 9.31 3.23
N ASP A 218 -4.56 9.38 3.55
CA ASP A 218 -3.85 8.27 4.17
C ASP A 218 -3.66 8.45 5.69
N PHE A 219 -4.46 9.28 6.32
CA PHE A 219 -4.50 9.52 7.75
C PHE A 219 -5.93 9.41 8.29
N PRO A 220 -6.10 9.22 9.63
CA PRO A 220 -7.42 9.25 10.24
C PRO A 220 -8.20 10.54 9.88
N PRO A 221 -9.50 10.47 9.64
CA PRO A 221 -10.38 9.30 9.83
C PRO A 221 -10.42 8.32 8.65
N TYR A 222 -9.72 8.58 7.55
CA TYR A 222 -9.86 7.80 6.30
C TYR A 222 -9.16 6.43 6.35
N VAL A 223 -8.17 6.28 7.20
CA VAL A 223 -7.49 5.01 7.47
C VAL A 223 -7.47 4.72 8.96
N GLU A 224 -7.35 3.45 9.32
CA GLU A 224 -7.19 3.03 10.70
C GLU A 224 -5.72 3.21 11.16
N GLY A 225 -5.50 3.42 12.45
CA GLY A 225 -4.18 3.55 13.04
C GLY A 225 -3.60 4.95 12.89
N GLN A 226 -2.28 5.05 12.72
CA GLN A 226 -1.57 6.34 12.72
C GLN A 226 -1.60 7.05 11.36
N GLY A 227 -1.88 6.33 10.29
CA GLY A 227 -1.80 6.85 8.92
C GLY A 227 -0.36 7.03 8.40
N GLY A 228 -0.25 7.53 7.17
CA GLY A 228 1.04 7.73 6.50
C GLY A 228 1.69 6.42 6.04
N SER A 229 0.90 5.38 5.88
CA SER A 229 1.36 4.06 5.45
C SER A 229 1.51 4.00 3.93
N ILE A 230 2.46 3.21 3.45
CA ILE A 230 2.63 2.93 2.02
C ILE A 230 2.37 1.44 1.74
N PRO A 231 1.87 1.14 0.54
CA PRO A 231 1.54 2.01 -0.59
C PRO A 231 0.21 2.78 -0.41
N PHE A 232 0.13 3.93 -1.04
CA PHE A 232 -1.10 4.71 -1.17
C PHE A 232 -1.42 4.94 -2.65
N LEU A 233 -2.70 4.82 -3.03
CA LEU A 233 -3.19 5.10 -4.37
C LEU A 233 -4.45 5.96 -4.28
N SER A 234 -4.47 7.10 -4.97
CA SER A 234 -5.63 7.96 -5.13
C SER A 234 -6.09 7.91 -6.59
N ILE A 235 -7.38 7.64 -6.81
CA ILE A 235 -7.96 7.54 -8.14
C ILE A 235 -9.02 8.64 -8.27
N GLY A 236 -8.73 9.63 -9.11
CA GLY A 236 -9.58 10.80 -9.34
C GLY A 236 -9.85 11.66 -8.11
N GLY A 237 -9.09 11.50 -7.02
CA GLY A 237 -9.34 12.16 -5.74
C GLY A 237 -10.61 11.69 -5.03
N LYS A 238 -11.26 10.64 -5.50
CA LYS A 238 -12.53 10.12 -5.00
C LYS A 238 -12.43 8.75 -4.37
N THR A 239 -11.52 7.93 -4.85
CA THR A 239 -11.33 6.54 -4.40
C THR A 239 -9.88 6.34 -3.99
N PHE A 240 -9.66 5.77 -2.81
CA PHE A 240 -8.35 5.67 -2.19
C PHE A 240 -8.06 4.23 -1.76
N GLN A 241 -6.84 3.76 -2.02
CA GLN A 241 -6.28 2.51 -1.52
C GLN A 241 -5.13 2.84 -0.60
N SER A 242 -5.16 2.34 0.63
CA SER A 242 -4.05 2.36 1.57
C SER A 242 -3.63 0.93 1.88
N GLY A 243 -2.33 0.64 1.79
CA GLY A 243 -1.77 -0.70 1.97
C GLY A 243 -1.90 -1.61 0.74
N GLY A 244 -1.39 -2.84 0.88
CA GLY A 244 -1.41 -3.86 -0.17
C GLY A 244 -2.82 -4.32 -0.52
N ILE A 245 -3.02 -4.82 -1.74
CA ILE A 245 -4.33 -5.25 -2.25
C ILE A 245 -4.50 -6.78 -2.22
N PHE A 246 -3.41 -7.53 -2.29
CA PHE A 246 -3.36 -9.00 -2.20
C PHE A 246 -2.16 -9.49 -1.39
N ASP A 247 -2.09 -10.78 -1.08
CA ASP A 247 -0.93 -11.37 -0.38
C ASP A 247 0.29 -11.41 -1.30
N VAL A 248 1.27 -10.57 -1.02
CA VAL A 248 2.46 -10.36 -1.86
C VAL A 248 3.42 -11.55 -1.89
N ARG A 249 3.22 -12.59 -1.04
CA ARG A 249 4.03 -13.81 -1.07
C ARG A 249 4.01 -14.52 -2.41
N VAL A 250 2.95 -14.34 -3.19
CA VAL A 250 2.87 -14.90 -4.56
C VAL A 250 3.95 -14.38 -5.50
N LEU A 251 4.65 -13.29 -5.14
CA LEU A 251 5.76 -12.71 -5.92
C LEU A 251 7.12 -13.30 -5.53
N GLU A 252 7.23 -14.02 -4.41
CA GLU A 252 8.50 -14.55 -3.91
C GLU A 252 9.20 -15.45 -4.93
N GLY A 253 10.54 -15.35 -5.00
CA GLY A 253 11.38 -16.14 -5.87
C GLY A 253 11.29 -15.83 -7.37
N LYS A 254 10.47 -14.86 -7.78
CA LYS A 254 10.29 -14.49 -9.20
C LYS A 254 11.06 -13.23 -9.53
N SER A 255 11.62 -13.15 -10.75
CA SER A 255 12.18 -11.92 -11.32
C SER A 255 11.09 -11.05 -11.93
N THR A 256 11.37 -9.76 -12.11
CA THR A 256 10.48 -8.80 -12.80
C THR A 256 10.09 -9.32 -14.18
N GLN A 257 11.06 -9.85 -14.94
CA GLN A 257 10.83 -10.43 -16.26
C GLN A 257 9.92 -11.66 -16.23
N GLN A 258 10.10 -12.56 -15.24
CA GLN A 258 9.24 -13.73 -15.08
C GLN A 258 7.80 -13.34 -14.80
N ILE A 259 7.59 -12.39 -13.88
CA ILE A 259 6.26 -11.88 -13.55
C ILE A 259 5.61 -11.23 -14.77
N ALA A 260 6.33 -10.32 -15.46
CA ALA A 260 5.81 -9.63 -16.63
C ALA A 260 5.42 -10.61 -17.74
N THR A 261 6.25 -11.60 -18.04
CA THR A 261 5.98 -12.62 -19.06
C THR A 261 4.77 -13.48 -18.69
N ALA A 262 4.61 -13.81 -17.41
CA ALA A 262 3.51 -14.64 -16.92
C ALA A 262 2.15 -13.94 -16.97
N LEU A 263 2.07 -12.60 -17.06
CA LEU A 263 0.80 -11.83 -17.08
C LEU A 263 -0.20 -12.27 -18.17
N LYS A 264 0.26 -13.01 -19.18
CA LYS A 264 -0.59 -13.57 -20.23
C LYS A 264 -1.14 -14.96 -19.90
N ASP A 265 -0.62 -15.62 -18.85
CA ASP A 265 -1.05 -16.93 -18.39
C ASP A 265 -1.99 -16.81 -17.16
N PRO A 266 -3.31 -16.94 -17.35
CA PRO A 266 -4.27 -16.84 -16.28
C PRO A 266 -4.26 -18.04 -15.33
N GLN A 267 -3.46 -19.08 -15.59
CA GLN A 267 -3.30 -20.22 -14.69
C GLN A 267 -2.18 -20.00 -13.66
N ASP A 268 -1.24 -19.09 -13.92
CA ASP A 268 -0.22 -18.69 -12.93
C ASP A 268 -0.87 -17.95 -11.76
N GLU A 269 -0.60 -18.40 -10.53
CA GLU A 269 -1.24 -17.85 -9.34
C GLU A 269 -0.84 -16.37 -9.09
N THR A 270 0.41 -16.01 -9.39
CA THR A 270 0.87 -14.62 -9.30
C THR A 270 0.08 -13.73 -10.26
N THR A 271 -0.09 -14.19 -11.49
CA THR A 271 -0.89 -13.51 -12.51
C THR A 271 -2.33 -13.33 -12.06
N LYS A 272 -2.96 -14.38 -11.51
CA LYS A 272 -4.35 -14.28 -10.98
C LYS A 272 -4.48 -13.18 -9.94
N GLN A 273 -3.56 -13.11 -8.98
CA GLN A 273 -3.64 -12.09 -7.92
C GLN A 273 -3.39 -10.69 -8.48
N ILE A 274 -2.40 -10.52 -9.35
CA ILE A 274 -2.11 -9.24 -10.01
C ILE A 274 -3.31 -8.75 -10.83
N LEU A 275 -3.87 -9.61 -11.70
CA LEU A 275 -4.99 -9.25 -12.57
C LEU A 275 -6.28 -9.06 -11.78
N SER A 276 -6.48 -9.81 -10.71
CA SER A 276 -7.60 -9.64 -9.78
C SER A 276 -7.57 -8.24 -9.13
N GLY A 277 -6.41 -7.84 -8.59
CA GLY A 277 -6.20 -6.48 -8.08
C GLY A 277 -6.36 -5.41 -9.16
N ALA A 278 -5.83 -5.67 -10.36
CA ALA A 278 -5.97 -4.78 -11.51
C ALA A 278 -7.43 -4.59 -11.94
N ASN A 279 -8.27 -5.62 -11.88
CA ASN A 279 -9.72 -5.50 -12.17
C ASN A 279 -10.42 -4.56 -11.17
N VAL A 280 -10.05 -4.61 -9.89
CA VAL A 280 -10.60 -3.72 -8.86
C VAL A 280 -10.15 -2.28 -9.09
N ILE A 281 -8.85 -2.05 -9.35
CA ILE A 281 -8.30 -0.73 -9.67
C ILE A 281 -8.93 -0.17 -10.95
N THR A 282 -9.07 -1.01 -11.99
CA THR A 282 -9.73 -0.64 -13.24
C THR A 282 -11.18 -0.17 -13.00
N ALA A 283 -11.92 -0.85 -12.13
CA ALA A 283 -13.27 -0.43 -11.78
C ALA A 283 -13.32 0.96 -11.17
N ALA A 284 -12.39 1.26 -10.24
CA ALA A 284 -12.27 2.58 -9.63
C ALA A 284 -11.89 3.66 -10.67
N ILE A 285 -11.01 3.34 -11.63
CA ILE A 285 -10.64 4.25 -12.73
C ILE A 285 -11.86 4.50 -13.65
N CYS A 286 -12.61 3.45 -13.99
CA CYS A 286 -13.81 3.57 -14.83
C CYS A 286 -14.84 4.54 -14.24
N GLU A 287 -15.02 4.56 -12.92
CA GLU A 287 -15.89 5.53 -12.25
C GLU A 287 -15.46 6.98 -12.49
N GLN A 288 -14.15 7.23 -12.62
CA GLN A 288 -13.61 8.58 -12.78
C GLN A 288 -13.49 9.01 -14.25
N THR A 289 -13.42 8.05 -15.18
CA THR A 289 -13.31 8.31 -16.63
C THR A 289 -14.67 8.32 -17.34
N GLY A 290 -15.79 8.27 -16.60
CA GLY A 290 -17.12 8.17 -17.17
C GLY A 290 -17.34 6.87 -17.94
N ASN A 291 -16.78 5.77 -17.44
CA ASN A 291 -16.83 4.43 -18.03
C ASN A 291 -16.20 4.36 -19.44
N LYS A 292 -15.10 5.06 -19.63
CA LYS A 292 -14.32 4.99 -20.87
C LYS A 292 -12.91 4.43 -20.60
N PRO A 293 -12.37 3.55 -21.47
CA PRO A 293 -13.01 3.00 -22.68
C PRO A 293 -14.15 2.01 -22.33
N ALA A 294 -15.22 2.00 -23.15
CA ALA A 294 -16.45 1.29 -22.81
C ALA A 294 -16.27 -0.24 -22.79
N ASP A 295 -15.47 -0.80 -23.67
CA ASP A 295 -15.16 -2.23 -23.75
C ASP A 295 -14.44 -2.73 -22.48
N VAL A 296 -13.53 -1.94 -21.94
CA VAL A 296 -12.86 -2.22 -20.66
C VAL A 296 -13.84 -2.14 -19.50
N CYS A 297 -14.52 -1.00 -19.38
CA CYS A 297 -15.34 -0.69 -18.20
C CYS A 297 -16.64 -1.50 -18.13
N SER A 298 -17.17 -1.97 -19.27
CA SER A 298 -18.36 -2.84 -19.29
C SER A 298 -18.04 -4.32 -19.08
N SER A 299 -16.77 -4.71 -19.04
CA SER A 299 -16.35 -6.11 -18.94
C SER A 299 -16.77 -6.73 -17.59
N ALA A 300 -17.07 -8.03 -17.61
CA ALA A 300 -17.53 -8.76 -16.42
C ALA A 300 -16.53 -8.68 -15.24
N PRO A 301 -15.21 -8.85 -15.43
CA PRO A 301 -14.26 -8.78 -14.31
C PRO A 301 -14.18 -7.38 -13.70
N VAL A 302 -14.38 -6.30 -14.47
CA VAL A 302 -14.40 -4.93 -13.95
C VAL A 302 -15.67 -4.67 -13.15
N LYS A 303 -16.83 -5.15 -13.61
CA LYS A 303 -18.09 -5.10 -12.83
C LYS A 303 -17.97 -5.88 -11.51
N ALA A 304 -17.31 -7.04 -11.52
CA ALA A 304 -17.01 -7.78 -10.30
C ALA A 304 -16.03 -7.00 -9.39
N GLY A 305 -15.06 -6.31 -9.97
CA GLY A 305 -14.11 -5.44 -9.24
C GLY A 305 -14.80 -4.29 -8.52
N ALA A 306 -15.83 -3.70 -9.12
CA ALA A 306 -16.60 -2.62 -8.50
C ALA A 306 -17.26 -3.05 -7.17
N ALA A 307 -17.61 -4.32 -7.01
CA ALA A 307 -18.16 -4.86 -5.77
C ALA A 307 -17.17 -4.92 -4.60
N LYS A 308 -15.87 -4.83 -4.88
CA LYS A 308 -14.80 -4.77 -3.85
C LYS A 308 -14.49 -3.34 -3.39
N ILE A 309 -15.00 -2.32 -4.09
CA ILE A 309 -14.85 -0.92 -3.71
C ILE A 309 -15.93 -0.60 -2.68
N LYS A 310 -15.51 -0.23 -1.47
CA LYS A 310 -16.41 0.09 -0.37
C LYS A 310 -16.55 1.60 -0.22
N ASP A 311 -17.68 2.06 0.30
CA ASP A 311 -17.82 3.44 0.72
C ASP A 311 -17.11 3.63 2.07
N HIS A 312 -16.38 4.73 2.21
CA HIS A 312 -15.82 5.14 3.50
C HIS A 312 -17.00 5.56 4.40
N GLN A 313 -17.05 4.96 5.61
CA GLN A 313 -18.10 5.23 6.60
C GLN A 313 -17.78 6.47 7.43
#